data_1cecbbdd9f6044b67475c31cfc8ace29
#
_entry.id   1cecbbdd9f6044b67475c31cfc8ace29
#
_cell.length_a   1.000
_cell.length_b   1.000
_cell.length_c   1.000
_cell.angle_alpha   90.00
_cell.angle_beta   90.00
_cell.angle_gamma   90.00
#
_symmetry.space_group_name_H-M   'P 1'
#
loop_
_entity.id
_entity.type
_entity.pdbx_description
1 polymer ?
#
loop_
_entity_poly.entity_id
_entity_poly.type
_entity_poly.pdbx_seq_one_letter_code
_entity_poly.pdbx_strand_id
1 'polypeptide(L)'
;DAVEPVATELQHVQLMLGAKWYGTYLGSYKTPAREDDPRPLPKNFYHAQQDWLEARQSGKPWSWSALRPHGVWGFSTGSAMNLLTGIACYGAISKELGLPLRWPGNTGFFGRLYQFIDVDLLARAMMWTATTPAAANNAFNITNGDLFRWQDVWPRIGDFFDMPIADPQPIAISAQMDDKSALWEGMVERHGLQPYALEQIVNWRYLDMALNNDIDQMSSLTKIFQAGWTEVWDSEATITRQLQKLRDNKIIP
;
A
#
# COMPACT_ATOMS: atom_id res chain seq x y z
N ASP A 1 23.61 -1.82 14.82
CA ASP A 1 24.81 -1.63 15.67
C ASP A 1 24.62 -0.55 16.74
N ALA A 2 23.91 0.55 16.47
CA ALA A 2 23.76 1.64 17.46
C ALA A 2 22.75 1.31 18.58
N VAL A 3 21.71 0.56 18.29
CA VAL A 3 20.61 0.27 19.24
C VAL A 3 20.95 -0.91 20.16
N GLU A 4 21.46 -2.00 19.61
CA GLU A 4 21.69 -3.25 20.35
C GLU A 4 22.57 -3.07 21.61
N PRO A 5 23.67 -2.28 21.60
CA PRO A 5 24.48 -2.12 22.80
C PRO A 5 23.79 -1.39 23.96
N VAL A 6 22.73 -0.64 23.67
CA VAL A 6 22.00 0.15 24.68
C VAL A 6 20.62 -0.42 24.99
N ALA A 7 20.11 -1.31 24.14
CA ALA A 7 18.82 -1.99 24.31
C ALA A 7 19.00 -3.32 25.06
N THR A 8 19.30 -3.27 26.36
CA THR A 8 19.59 -4.45 27.19
C THR A 8 18.44 -5.45 27.26
N GLU A 9 17.21 -4.99 27.06
CA GLU A 9 15.98 -5.80 27.07
C GLU A 9 15.45 -6.11 25.66
N LEU A 10 16.33 -6.09 24.65
CA LEU A 10 15.93 -6.37 23.26
C LEU A 10 15.43 -7.81 23.12
N GLN A 11 14.16 -7.98 22.77
CA GLN A 11 13.53 -9.29 22.60
C GLN A 11 13.27 -9.61 21.11
N HIS A 12 13.00 -8.60 20.30
CA HIS A 12 12.64 -8.80 18.89
C HIS A 12 13.06 -7.62 18.01
N VAL A 13 13.47 -7.95 16.78
CA VAL A 13 13.75 -6.96 15.72
C VAL A 13 12.87 -7.27 14.53
N GLN A 14 12.13 -6.27 14.04
CA GLN A 14 11.25 -6.44 12.89
C GLN A 14 11.71 -5.61 11.70
N LEU A 15 11.71 -6.23 10.51
CA LEU A 15 11.87 -5.54 9.23
C LEU A 15 10.53 -5.37 8.54
N MET A 16 10.27 -4.16 8.08
CA MET A 16 9.23 -3.87 7.10
C MET A 16 9.88 -3.85 5.72
N LEU A 17 9.67 -4.92 4.98
CA LEU A 17 10.13 -5.08 3.60
C LEU A 17 8.97 -4.76 2.63
N GLY A 18 8.81 -5.54 1.56
CA GLY A 18 7.68 -5.39 0.64
C GLY A 18 7.79 -6.30 -0.57
N ALA A 19 6.77 -6.27 -1.42
CA ALA A 19 6.70 -7.09 -2.62
C ALA A 19 7.84 -6.85 -3.63
N LYS A 20 8.53 -5.71 -3.54
CA LYS A 20 9.79 -5.48 -4.29
C LYS A 20 10.87 -6.54 -4.01
N TRP A 21 10.75 -7.31 -2.93
CA TRP A 21 11.54 -8.51 -2.67
C TRP A 21 11.54 -9.48 -3.85
N TYR A 22 10.40 -9.62 -4.52
CA TYR A 22 10.14 -10.54 -5.63
C TYR A 22 10.46 -9.94 -7.00
N GLY A 23 10.98 -8.72 -7.06
CA GLY A 23 11.29 -8.05 -8.32
C GLY A 23 10.08 -7.45 -9.04
N THR A 24 9.00 -7.12 -8.34
CA THR A 24 7.78 -6.52 -8.91
C THR A 24 8.03 -5.25 -9.74
N TYR A 25 9.17 -4.59 -9.53
CA TYR A 25 9.61 -3.41 -10.26
C TYR A 25 10.37 -3.73 -11.57
N LEU A 26 10.67 -5.02 -11.81
CA LEU A 26 11.37 -5.50 -12.99
C LEU A 26 10.41 -6.00 -14.09
N GLY A 27 9.14 -6.14 -13.77
CA GLY A 27 8.12 -6.71 -14.64
C GLY A 27 7.42 -7.92 -14.02
N SER A 28 6.91 -8.81 -14.87
CA SER A 28 6.21 -10.01 -14.42
C SER A 28 7.10 -10.92 -13.56
N TYR A 29 6.53 -11.42 -12.50
CA TYR A 29 7.16 -12.34 -11.56
C TYR A 29 6.22 -13.52 -11.28
N LYS A 30 6.71 -14.57 -10.64
CA LYS A 30 5.87 -15.72 -10.27
C LYS A 30 4.74 -15.28 -9.33
N THR A 31 3.50 -15.57 -9.72
CA THR A 31 2.28 -15.21 -9.00
C THR A 31 1.44 -16.45 -8.65
N PRO A 32 1.01 -16.64 -7.40
CA PRO A 32 1.36 -15.83 -6.23
C PRO A 32 2.82 -16.05 -5.79
N ALA A 33 3.47 -14.95 -5.36
CA ALA A 33 4.82 -15.03 -4.81
C ALA A 33 4.83 -15.74 -3.46
N ARG A 34 5.87 -16.51 -3.18
CA ARG A 34 6.10 -17.20 -1.90
C ARG A 34 7.40 -16.76 -1.26
N GLU A 35 7.49 -16.88 0.03
CA GLU A 35 8.64 -16.42 0.81
C GLU A 35 9.94 -17.15 0.45
N ASP A 36 9.83 -18.38 -0.04
CA ASP A 36 10.93 -19.26 -0.47
C ASP A 36 11.23 -19.18 -1.98
N ASP A 37 10.53 -18.33 -2.73
CA ASP A 37 10.83 -18.12 -4.15
C ASP A 37 12.24 -17.56 -4.36
N PRO A 38 12.93 -17.96 -5.45
CA PRO A 38 14.25 -17.45 -5.76
C PRO A 38 14.30 -15.92 -5.83
N ARG A 39 15.38 -15.36 -5.31
CA ARG A 39 15.61 -13.91 -5.42
C ARG A 39 15.89 -13.52 -6.87
N PRO A 40 15.36 -12.38 -7.35
CA PRO A 40 15.72 -11.86 -8.67
C PRO A 40 17.22 -11.51 -8.72
N LEU A 41 17.81 -11.58 -9.93
CA LEU A 41 19.24 -11.35 -10.14
C LEU A 41 19.73 -9.95 -9.69
N PRO A 42 19.01 -8.84 -9.96
CA PRO A 42 19.47 -7.53 -9.50
C PRO A 42 19.48 -7.45 -7.96
N LYS A 43 20.53 -6.83 -7.43
CA LYS A 43 20.64 -6.58 -5.99
C LYS A 43 19.47 -5.70 -5.53
N ASN A 44 18.87 -6.09 -4.42
CA ASN A 44 17.77 -5.35 -3.78
C ASN A 44 18.16 -5.07 -2.32
N PHE A 45 17.96 -3.84 -1.88
CA PHE A 45 18.30 -3.46 -0.50
C PHE A 45 17.51 -4.26 0.55
N TYR A 46 16.30 -4.74 0.24
CA TYR A 46 15.54 -5.61 1.14
C TYR A 46 16.28 -6.94 1.40
N HIS A 47 16.91 -7.50 0.35
CA HIS A 47 17.72 -8.71 0.53
C HIS A 47 18.89 -8.45 1.47
N ALA A 48 19.63 -7.36 1.25
CA ALA A 48 20.77 -6.99 2.10
C ALA A 48 20.35 -6.71 3.56
N GLN A 49 19.20 -6.09 3.79
CA GLN A 49 18.68 -5.84 5.14
C GLN A 49 18.35 -7.14 5.87
N GLN A 50 17.67 -8.09 5.21
CA GLN A 50 17.33 -9.36 5.81
C GLN A 50 18.58 -10.21 6.06
N ASP A 51 19.49 -10.34 5.09
CA ASP A 51 20.75 -11.08 5.22
C ASP A 51 21.58 -10.55 6.39
N TRP A 52 21.66 -9.22 6.51
CA TRP A 52 22.36 -8.59 7.64
C TRP A 52 21.70 -8.90 8.97
N LEU A 53 20.36 -8.85 9.04
CA LEU A 53 19.63 -9.13 10.28
C LEU A 53 19.77 -10.60 10.70
N GLU A 54 19.64 -11.54 9.75
CA GLU A 54 19.84 -12.98 9.99
C GLU A 54 21.25 -13.27 10.51
N ALA A 55 22.27 -12.72 9.87
CA ALA A 55 23.66 -12.87 10.31
C ALA A 55 23.89 -12.25 11.70
N ARG A 56 23.27 -11.08 11.97
CA ARG A 56 23.42 -10.39 13.26
C ARG A 56 22.71 -11.11 14.39
N GLN A 57 21.57 -11.75 14.13
CA GLN A 57 20.80 -12.49 15.13
C GLN A 57 21.47 -13.79 15.56
N SER A 58 22.32 -14.37 14.73
CA SER A 58 22.94 -15.67 15.01
C SER A 58 23.60 -15.70 16.40
N GLY A 59 23.15 -16.63 17.25
CA GLY A 59 23.62 -16.79 18.63
C GLY A 59 23.14 -15.73 19.62
N LYS A 60 22.15 -14.89 19.24
CA LYS A 60 21.56 -13.88 20.13
C LYS A 60 20.27 -14.37 20.77
N PRO A 61 19.91 -13.86 21.95
CA PRO A 61 18.69 -14.25 22.64
C PRO A 61 17.41 -13.62 22.05
N TRP A 62 17.52 -12.53 21.27
CA TRP A 62 16.39 -11.89 20.62
C TRP A 62 16.04 -12.58 19.30
N SER A 63 14.78 -12.53 18.91
CA SER A 63 14.27 -13.05 17.63
C SER A 63 14.08 -11.95 16.59
N TRP A 64 13.80 -12.33 15.35
CA TRP A 64 13.45 -11.39 14.30
C TRP A 64 12.21 -11.83 13.52
N SER A 65 11.58 -10.90 12.85
CA SER A 65 10.62 -11.18 11.78
C SER A 65 10.74 -10.16 10.65
N ALA A 66 10.28 -10.55 9.46
CA ALA A 66 10.18 -9.65 8.32
C ALA A 66 8.80 -9.77 7.67
N LEU A 67 8.12 -8.65 7.46
CA LEU A 67 6.86 -8.60 6.75
C LEU A 67 7.05 -8.05 5.33
N ARG A 68 6.41 -8.68 4.36
CA ARG A 68 6.48 -8.34 2.93
C ARG A 68 5.09 -8.00 2.39
N PRO A 69 4.55 -6.81 2.71
CA PRO A 69 3.29 -6.35 2.13
C PRO A 69 3.43 -5.98 0.65
N HIS A 70 2.29 -5.93 -0.05
CA HIS A 70 2.15 -5.19 -1.30
C HIS A 70 1.93 -3.69 -0.99
N GLY A 71 0.86 -3.06 -1.49
CA GLY A 71 0.51 -1.72 -1.08
C GLY A 71 0.11 -1.67 0.39
N VAL A 72 0.59 -0.68 1.13
CA VAL A 72 0.11 -0.38 2.50
C VAL A 72 -0.81 0.83 2.41
N TRP A 73 -2.07 0.64 2.78
CA TRP A 73 -3.09 1.68 2.64
C TRP A 73 -3.65 2.07 4.00
N GLY A 74 -3.77 3.35 4.19
CA GLY A 74 -4.32 3.91 5.41
C GLY A 74 -4.25 5.42 5.42
N PHE A 75 -4.94 6.02 6.38
CA PHE A 75 -4.87 7.44 6.61
C PHE A 75 -3.44 7.84 7.01
N SER A 76 -2.86 8.75 6.23
CA SER A 76 -1.54 9.32 6.52
C SER A 76 -1.42 10.68 5.85
N THR A 77 -0.90 11.67 6.57
CA THR A 77 -0.44 12.94 6.03
C THR A 77 1.08 12.94 5.93
N GLY A 78 1.62 13.53 4.87
CA GLY A 78 3.07 13.58 4.67
C GLY A 78 3.70 12.30 4.10
N SER A 79 2.92 11.29 3.74
CA SER A 79 3.41 10.13 2.99
C SER A 79 3.24 10.35 1.49
N ALA A 80 4.32 10.62 0.80
CA ALA A 80 4.33 10.87 -0.64
C ALA A 80 3.95 9.64 -1.50
N MET A 81 3.93 8.43 -0.93
CA MET A 81 3.65 7.17 -1.63
C MET A 81 2.36 6.51 -1.11
N ASN A 82 1.30 7.28 -0.94
CA ASN A 82 0.00 6.78 -0.54
C ASN A 82 -0.95 6.73 -1.76
N LEU A 83 -1.14 5.54 -2.32
CA LEU A 83 -1.99 5.32 -3.49
C LEU A 83 -3.44 5.70 -3.21
N LEU A 84 -3.96 5.36 -2.03
CA LEU A 84 -5.34 5.63 -1.67
C LEU A 84 -5.61 7.15 -1.59
N THR A 85 -4.75 7.90 -0.90
CA THR A 85 -4.87 9.37 -0.82
C THR A 85 -4.79 10.00 -2.21
N GLY A 86 -3.92 9.49 -3.07
CA GLY A 86 -3.82 9.96 -4.44
C GLY A 86 -5.11 9.71 -5.25
N ILE A 87 -5.69 8.51 -5.17
CA ILE A 87 -6.98 8.20 -5.81
C ILE A 87 -8.10 9.09 -5.23
N ALA A 88 -8.09 9.31 -3.91
CA ALA A 88 -9.08 10.15 -3.25
C ALA A 88 -9.00 11.62 -3.70
N CYS A 89 -7.79 12.19 -3.80
CA CYS A 89 -7.59 13.55 -4.33
C CYS A 89 -7.99 13.64 -5.81
N TYR A 90 -7.63 12.62 -6.61
CA TYR A 90 -8.04 12.55 -8.02
C TYR A 90 -9.58 12.54 -8.17
N GLY A 91 -10.27 11.72 -7.36
CA GLY A 91 -11.73 11.67 -7.35
C GLY A 91 -12.36 13.00 -6.92
N ALA A 92 -11.85 13.60 -5.83
CA ALA A 92 -12.33 14.89 -5.33
C ALA A 92 -12.17 16.02 -6.37
N ILE A 93 -11.00 16.11 -7.01
CA ILE A 93 -10.72 17.10 -8.08
C ILE A 93 -11.61 16.84 -9.29
N SER A 94 -11.78 15.58 -9.70
CA SER A 94 -12.67 15.23 -10.82
C SER A 94 -14.11 15.64 -10.55
N LYS A 95 -14.60 15.41 -9.33
CA LYS A 95 -15.95 15.84 -8.90
C LYS A 95 -16.09 17.35 -8.94
N GLU A 96 -15.14 18.08 -8.41
CA GLU A 96 -15.14 19.55 -8.40
C GLU A 96 -15.17 20.15 -9.82
N LEU A 97 -14.56 19.45 -10.77
CA LEU A 97 -14.58 19.83 -12.19
C LEU A 97 -15.85 19.38 -12.94
N GLY A 98 -16.79 18.69 -12.28
CA GLY A 98 -17.97 18.14 -12.92
C GLY A 98 -17.70 17.00 -13.91
N LEU A 99 -16.57 16.32 -13.76
CA LEU A 99 -16.16 15.22 -14.63
C LEU A 99 -16.64 13.88 -14.07
N PRO A 100 -16.94 12.88 -14.91
CA PRO A 100 -17.18 11.52 -14.44
C PRO A 100 -15.88 10.91 -13.90
N LEU A 101 -16.01 9.95 -12.98
CA LEU A 101 -14.85 9.23 -12.45
C LEU A 101 -14.39 8.19 -13.46
N ARG A 102 -13.24 8.42 -14.09
CA ARG A 102 -12.57 7.49 -15.02
C ARG A 102 -11.36 6.86 -14.36
N TRP A 103 -11.10 5.59 -14.70
CA TRP A 103 -9.82 4.99 -14.35
C TRP A 103 -8.69 5.69 -15.14
N PRO A 104 -7.70 6.29 -14.48
CA PRO A 104 -6.70 7.10 -15.18
C PRO A 104 -5.45 6.32 -15.60
N GLY A 105 -5.27 5.09 -15.09
CA GLY A 105 -4.08 4.27 -15.31
C GLY A 105 -4.17 3.36 -16.52
N ASN A 106 -3.23 2.42 -16.62
CA ASN A 106 -3.19 1.41 -17.67
C ASN A 106 -4.47 0.55 -17.66
N THR A 107 -5.08 0.35 -18.81
CA THR A 107 -6.33 -0.43 -18.94
C THR A 107 -6.13 -1.92 -18.66
N GLY A 108 -4.95 -2.47 -18.95
CA GLY A 108 -4.60 -3.83 -18.58
C GLY A 108 -4.59 -3.99 -17.06
N PHE A 109 -3.93 -3.08 -16.34
CA PHE A 109 -3.87 -3.11 -14.87
C PHE A 109 -5.26 -2.96 -14.22
N PHE A 110 -6.19 -2.27 -14.85
CA PHE A 110 -7.58 -2.17 -14.38
C PHE A 110 -8.24 -3.54 -14.20
N GLY A 111 -7.87 -4.52 -15.04
CA GLY A 111 -8.35 -5.89 -14.97
C GLY A 111 -7.42 -6.88 -14.24
N ARG A 112 -6.24 -6.47 -13.76
CA ARG A 112 -5.31 -7.36 -13.04
C ARG A 112 -5.75 -7.63 -11.61
N LEU A 113 -5.32 -8.78 -11.09
CA LEU A 113 -5.49 -9.10 -9.68
C LEU A 113 -4.53 -8.28 -8.82
N TYR A 114 -5.07 -7.75 -7.75
CA TYR A 114 -4.32 -6.89 -6.83
C TYR A 114 -4.57 -7.28 -5.37
N GLN A 115 -3.57 -7.06 -4.54
CA GLN A 115 -3.63 -7.15 -3.09
C GLN A 115 -3.01 -5.92 -2.44
N PHE A 116 -3.54 -5.55 -1.29
CA PHE A 116 -2.92 -4.58 -0.39
C PHE A 116 -3.15 -4.99 1.06
N ILE A 117 -2.61 -4.25 1.98
CA ILE A 117 -2.90 -4.39 3.40
C ILE A 117 -3.33 -3.04 3.99
N ASP A 118 -4.36 -3.10 4.81
CA ASP A 118 -4.74 -1.99 5.68
C ASP A 118 -3.66 -1.74 6.74
N VAL A 119 -3.34 -0.49 6.99
CA VAL A 119 -2.29 -0.11 7.95
C VAL A 119 -2.57 -0.60 9.38
N ASP A 120 -3.86 -0.63 9.78
CA ASP A 120 -4.26 -1.10 11.11
C ASP A 120 -4.08 -2.62 11.22
N LEU A 121 -4.44 -3.36 10.15
CA LEU A 121 -4.19 -4.81 10.08
C LEU A 121 -2.69 -5.13 10.05
N LEU A 122 -1.91 -4.32 9.32
CA LEU A 122 -0.46 -4.46 9.28
C LEU A 122 0.15 -4.26 10.68
N ALA A 123 -0.29 -3.25 11.43
CA ALA A 123 0.17 -3.01 12.79
C ALA A 123 -0.15 -4.20 13.71
N ARG A 124 -1.33 -4.80 13.57
CA ARG A 124 -1.71 -6.03 14.31
C ARG A 124 -0.81 -7.20 13.93
N ALA A 125 -0.54 -7.40 12.64
CA ALA A 125 0.37 -8.45 12.17
C ALA A 125 1.81 -8.23 12.68
N MET A 126 2.26 -6.99 12.75
CA MET A 126 3.55 -6.63 13.35
C MET A 126 3.63 -7.04 14.82
N MET A 127 2.61 -6.72 15.61
CA MET A 127 2.54 -7.14 17.01
C MET A 127 2.50 -8.65 17.13
N TRP A 128 1.68 -9.33 16.31
CA TRP A 128 1.56 -10.77 16.34
C TRP A 128 2.91 -11.46 16.00
N THR A 129 3.60 -11.03 14.96
CA THR A 129 4.90 -11.62 14.60
C THR A 129 5.99 -11.34 15.61
N ALA A 130 5.91 -10.22 16.34
CA ALA A 130 6.88 -9.88 17.38
C ALA A 130 6.68 -10.70 18.69
N THR A 131 5.46 -11.21 18.93
CA THR A 131 5.11 -11.83 20.21
C THR A 131 4.78 -13.33 20.10
N THR A 132 4.65 -13.86 18.88
CA THR A 132 4.27 -15.27 18.64
C THR A 132 5.51 -16.12 18.37
N PRO A 133 5.79 -17.17 19.19
CA PRO A 133 6.96 -18.03 18.98
C PRO A 133 7.04 -18.67 17.59
N ALA A 134 5.91 -19.05 17.00
CA ALA A 134 5.85 -19.64 15.65
C ALA A 134 6.28 -18.65 14.54
N ALA A 135 6.27 -17.36 14.82
CA ALA A 135 6.70 -16.32 13.87
C ALA A 135 8.18 -15.93 14.04
N ALA A 136 8.84 -16.40 15.10
CA ALA A 136 10.23 -16.06 15.38
C ALA A 136 11.18 -16.54 14.26
N ASN A 137 12.12 -15.67 13.89
CA ASN A 137 13.15 -15.92 12.87
C ASN A 137 12.57 -16.32 11.50
N ASN A 138 11.49 -15.65 11.10
CA ASN A 138 10.79 -15.91 9.86
C ASN A 138 10.43 -14.63 9.10
N ALA A 139 10.33 -14.78 7.77
CA ALA A 139 9.72 -13.78 6.89
C ALA A 139 8.33 -14.25 6.43
N PHE A 140 7.38 -13.31 6.32
CA PHE A 140 6.01 -13.59 5.89
C PHE A 140 5.52 -12.56 4.88
N ASN A 141 4.82 -13.03 3.86
CA ASN A 141 3.92 -12.20 3.07
C ASN A 141 2.72 -11.81 3.93
N ILE A 142 2.24 -10.60 3.74
CA ILE A 142 1.07 -10.09 4.45
C ILE A 142 0.23 -9.17 3.57
N THR A 143 -1.08 -9.41 3.53
CA THR A 143 -2.08 -8.58 2.86
C THR A 143 -3.38 -8.63 3.66
N ASN A 144 -4.44 -8.00 3.18
CA ASN A 144 -5.78 -8.14 3.80
C ASN A 144 -6.31 -9.58 3.82
N GLY A 145 -5.81 -10.45 2.93
CA GLY A 145 -6.20 -11.86 2.88
C GLY A 145 -7.02 -12.24 1.66
N ASP A 146 -7.62 -11.29 0.98
CA ASP A 146 -8.40 -11.44 -0.24
C ASP A 146 -7.70 -10.88 -1.48
N LEU A 147 -8.43 -10.85 -2.60
CA LEU A 147 -8.00 -10.41 -3.92
C LEU A 147 -9.11 -9.59 -4.55
N PHE A 148 -8.75 -8.58 -5.30
CA PHE A 148 -9.71 -7.82 -6.10
C PHE A 148 -9.11 -7.38 -7.44
N ARG A 149 -9.96 -6.86 -8.33
CA ARG A 149 -9.59 -6.14 -9.53
C ARG A 149 -10.07 -4.70 -9.40
N TRP A 150 -9.30 -3.76 -9.90
CA TRP A 150 -9.70 -2.36 -9.87
C TRP A 150 -11.05 -2.11 -10.58
N GLN A 151 -11.30 -2.82 -11.67
CA GLN A 151 -12.57 -2.70 -12.40
C GLN A 151 -13.80 -3.03 -11.55
N ASP A 152 -13.67 -3.93 -10.59
CA ASP A 152 -14.77 -4.40 -9.74
C ASP A 152 -14.98 -3.45 -8.54
N VAL A 153 -13.92 -2.78 -8.10
CA VAL A 153 -13.91 -1.85 -6.95
C VAL A 153 -14.18 -0.41 -7.38
N TRP A 154 -13.83 -0.04 -8.61
CA TRP A 154 -13.93 1.34 -9.10
C TRP A 154 -15.34 1.94 -9.00
N PRO A 155 -16.43 1.18 -9.28
CA PRO A 155 -17.79 1.66 -9.05
C PRO A 155 -18.06 2.09 -7.61
N ARG A 156 -17.54 1.37 -6.60
CA ARG A 156 -17.70 1.75 -5.19
C ARG A 156 -17.00 3.07 -4.85
N ILE A 157 -15.88 3.36 -5.50
CA ILE A 157 -15.21 4.65 -5.34
C ILE A 157 -16.06 5.76 -5.97
N GLY A 158 -16.68 5.48 -7.12
CA GLY A 158 -17.66 6.39 -7.73
C GLY A 158 -18.85 6.67 -6.81
N ASP A 159 -19.44 5.63 -6.24
CA ASP A 159 -20.55 5.74 -5.27
C ASP A 159 -20.15 6.56 -4.03
N PHE A 160 -18.95 6.34 -3.52
CA PHE A 160 -18.43 7.12 -2.38
C PHE A 160 -18.37 8.62 -2.68
N PHE A 161 -17.99 8.99 -3.88
CA PHE A 161 -17.96 10.39 -4.32
C PHE A 161 -19.28 10.88 -4.90
N ASP A 162 -20.33 10.04 -5.01
CA ASP A 162 -21.56 10.36 -5.70
C ASP A 162 -21.29 10.87 -7.13
N MET A 163 -20.52 10.09 -7.89
CA MET A 163 -20.07 10.40 -9.24
C MET A 163 -20.45 9.31 -10.22
N PRO A 164 -20.87 9.66 -11.44
CA PRO A 164 -21.02 8.66 -12.50
C PRO A 164 -19.64 8.11 -12.91
N ILE A 165 -19.59 6.81 -13.16
CA ILE A 165 -18.42 6.14 -13.73
C ILE A 165 -18.45 6.30 -15.26
N ALA A 166 -17.27 6.42 -15.88
CA ALA A 166 -17.12 6.36 -17.32
C ALA A 166 -15.93 5.46 -17.71
N ASP A 167 -15.85 5.14 -19.00
CA ASP A 167 -14.82 4.23 -19.52
C ASP A 167 -13.40 4.66 -19.10
N PRO A 168 -12.50 3.71 -18.84
CA PRO A 168 -11.10 3.99 -18.55
C PRO A 168 -10.47 4.91 -19.61
N GLN A 169 -9.70 5.88 -19.13
CA GLN A 169 -8.99 6.82 -19.99
C GLN A 169 -7.56 6.98 -19.46
N PRO A 170 -6.61 6.19 -19.97
CA PRO A 170 -5.21 6.34 -19.57
C PRO A 170 -4.70 7.76 -19.84
N ILE A 171 -4.15 8.38 -18.81
CA ILE A 171 -3.60 9.73 -18.87
C ILE A 171 -2.26 9.79 -18.12
N ALA A 172 -1.43 10.77 -18.43
CA ALA A 172 -0.32 11.15 -17.56
C ALA A 172 -0.88 11.99 -16.42
N ILE A 173 -1.18 11.35 -15.28
CA ILE A 173 -1.86 11.98 -14.14
C ILE A 173 -1.06 13.18 -13.64
N SER A 174 0.28 13.05 -13.53
CA SER A 174 1.15 14.14 -13.10
C SER A 174 1.04 15.36 -13.99
N ALA A 175 0.94 15.20 -15.31
CA ALA A 175 0.77 16.31 -16.23
C ALA A 175 -0.63 16.93 -16.18
N GLN A 176 -1.67 16.11 -15.96
CA GLN A 176 -3.05 16.59 -15.86
C GLN A 176 -3.35 17.31 -14.54
N MET A 177 -2.58 17.02 -13.49
CA MET A 177 -2.77 17.57 -12.15
C MET A 177 -1.77 18.71 -11.79
N ASP A 178 -0.83 19.00 -12.66
CA ASP A 178 0.24 19.97 -12.41
C ASP A 178 -0.27 21.39 -12.13
N ASP A 179 -1.40 21.78 -12.74
CA ASP A 179 -2.03 23.08 -12.62
C ASP A 179 -3.21 23.12 -11.61
N LYS A 180 -3.42 22.09 -10.80
CA LYS A 180 -4.61 21.97 -9.93
C LYS A 180 -4.42 22.53 -8.52
N SER A 181 -3.25 23.07 -8.17
CA SER A 181 -2.99 23.58 -6.82
C SER A 181 -3.93 24.74 -6.46
N ALA A 182 -4.18 25.70 -7.36
CA ALA A 182 -5.13 26.80 -7.11
C ALA A 182 -6.58 26.30 -6.98
N LEU A 183 -6.99 25.28 -7.78
CA LEU A 183 -8.30 24.65 -7.62
C LEU A 183 -8.42 23.99 -6.25
N TRP A 184 -7.37 23.27 -5.82
CA TRP A 184 -7.32 22.61 -4.52
C TRP A 184 -7.43 23.60 -3.35
N GLU A 185 -6.68 24.71 -3.38
CA GLU A 185 -6.78 25.78 -2.39
C GLU A 185 -8.22 26.29 -2.26
N GLY A 186 -8.89 26.55 -3.39
CA GLY A 186 -10.31 26.93 -3.40
C GLY A 186 -11.22 25.84 -2.83
N MET A 187 -10.92 24.54 -3.04
CA MET A 187 -11.65 23.44 -2.42
C MET A 187 -11.44 23.40 -0.90
N VAL A 188 -10.21 23.63 -0.44
CA VAL A 188 -9.87 23.68 1.00
C VAL A 188 -10.74 24.74 1.69
N GLU A 189 -10.86 25.93 1.11
CA GLU A 189 -11.68 27.00 1.66
C GLU A 189 -13.18 26.66 1.64
N ARG A 190 -13.72 26.23 0.49
CA ARG A 190 -15.14 25.97 0.30
C ARG A 190 -15.65 24.80 1.17
N HIS A 191 -14.86 23.76 1.33
CA HIS A 191 -15.23 22.56 2.06
C HIS A 191 -14.70 22.52 3.49
N GLY A 192 -13.95 23.52 3.93
CA GLY A 192 -13.37 23.59 5.27
C GLY A 192 -12.40 22.44 5.54
N LEU A 193 -11.59 22.08 4.56
CA LEU A 193 -10.61 20.99 4.66
C LEU A 193 -9.41 21.44 5.51
N GLN A 194 -8.57 20.46 5.88
CA GLN A 194 -7.28 20.75 6.47
C GLN A 194 -6.41 21.55 5.49
N PRO A 195 -5.66 22.56 5.96
CA PRO A 195 -4.95 23.50 5.09
C PRO A 195 -3.63 22.92 4.54
N TYR A 196 -3.72 21.74 3.95
CA TYR A 196 -2.56 21.14 3.28
C TYR A 196 -2.52 21.54 1.81
N ALA A 197 -1.36 21.95 1.35
CA ALA A 197 -1.11 22.06 -0.09
C ALA A 197 -1.22 20.68 -0.75
N LEU A 198 -1.66 20.64 -2.01
CA LEU A 198 -1.90 19.38 -2.72
C LEU A 198 -0.64 18.49 -2.77
N GLU A 199 0.53 19.11 -2.97
CA GLU A 199 1.82 18.43 -3.07
C GLU A 199 2.31 17.86 -1.73
N GLN A 200 1.73 18.31 -0.61
CA GLN A 200 2.02 17.74 0.72
C GLN A 200 1.30 16.41 0.96
N ILE A 201 0.17 16.18 0.29
CA ILE A 201 -0.69 15.03 0.51
C ILE A 201 -0.67 14.02 -0.63
N VAL A 202 -0.27 14.43 -1.84
CA VAL A 202 -0.23 13.53 -3.00
C VAL A 202 1.04 13.71 -3.83
N ASN A 203 1.55 12.60 -4.35
CA ASN A 203 2.61 12.57 -5.35
C ASN A 203 2.05 11.96 -6.65
N TRP A 204 1.72 12.81 -7.61
CA TRP A 204 1.12 12.38 -8.87
C TRP A 204 2.03 11.48 -9.71
N ARG A 205 3.36 11.67 -9.66
CA ARG A 205 4.32 10.79 -10.35
C ARG A 205 4.32 9.38 -9.75
N TYR A 206 4.09 9.28 -8.44
CA TYR A 206 3.92 7.98 -7.81
C TYR A 206 2.64 7.30 -8.30
N LEU A 207 1.53 8.03 -8.46
CA LEU A 207 0.30 7.48 -9.03
C LEU A 207 0.51 7.01 -10.47
N ASP A 208 1.17 7.81 -11.32
CA ASP A 208 1.51 7.39 -12.69
C ASP A 208 2.26 6.05 -12.69
N MET A 209 3.24 5.91 -11.82
CA MET A 209 4.00 4.67 -11.70
C MET A 209 3.14 3.52 -11.17
N ALA A 210 2.36 3.75 -10.12
CA ALA A 210 1.60 2.70 -9.43
C ALA A 210 0.42 2.18 -10.26
N LEU A 211 -0.23 3.05 -11.04
CA LEU A 211 -1.40 2.70 -11.85
C LEU A 211 -1.06 2.24 -13.28
N ASN A 212 0.22 2.25 -13.66
CA ASN A 212 0.67 1.82 -14.99
C ASN A 212 1.41 0.46 -15.00
N ASN A 213 1.24 -0.34 -13.98
CA ASN A 213 1.89 -1.64 -13.84
C ASN A 213 0.95 -2.77 -14.32
N ASP A 214 1.08 -3.21 -15.56
CA ASP A 214 0.20 -4.23 -16.19
C ASP A 214 0.58 -5.67 -15.81
N ILE A 215 0.64 -5.96 -14.51
CA ILE A 215 0.89 -7.31 -13.97
C ILE A 215 -0.03 -7.61 -12.79
N ASP A 216 -0.33 -8.90 -12.58
CA ASP A 216 -0.96 -9.35 -11.34
C ASP A 216 0.00 -9.11 -10.16
N GLN A 217 -0.51 -8.57 -9.07
CA GLN A 217 0.26 -8.29 -7.86
C GLN A 217 -0.28 -9.12 -6.70
N MET A 218 0.28 -10.32 -6.54
CA MET A 218 -0.20 -11.31 -5.59
C MET A 218 0.93 -11.99 -4.85
N SER A 219 0.70 -12.21 -3.55
CA SER A 219 1.53 -13.07 -2.71
C SER A 219 0.70 -14.15 -2.02
N SER A 220 1.28 -15.32 -1.84
CA SER A 220 0.67 -16.39 -1.05
C SER A 220 0.76 -16.06 0.44
N LEU A 221 -0.34 -16.22 1.16
CA LEU A 221 -0.42 -16.08 2.61
C LEU A 221 -0.37 -17.45 3.33
N THR A 222 -0.13 -18.51 2.59
CA THR A 222 -0.15 -19.88 3.16
C THR A 222 0.77 -20.00 4.36
N LYS A 223 1.99 -19.45 4.28
CA LYS A 223 2.98 -19.57 5.35
C LYS A 223 2.52 -18.89 6.64
N ILE A 224 2.02 -17.64 6.56
CA ILE A 224 1.59 -16.92 7.76
C ILE A 224 0.33 -17.56 8.38
N PHE A 225 -0.60 -18.05 7.57
CA PHE A 225 -1.78 -18.79 8.05
C PHE A 225 -1.38 -20.10 8.73
N GLN A 226 -0.45 -20.87 8.18
CA GLN A 226 0.08 -22.08 8.80
C GLN A 226 0.83 -21.79 10.11
N ALA A 227 1.40 -20.61 10.25
CA ALA A 227 2.02 -20.16 11.50
C ALA A 227 1.00 -19.71 12.58
N GLY A 228 -0.30 -19.62 12.21
CA GLY A 228 -1.40 -19.32 13.14
C GLY A 228 -2.00 -17.92 13.04
N TRP A 229 -1.61 -17.10 12.07
CA TRP A 229 -2.29 -15.85 11.77
C TRP A 229 -3.66 -16.12 11.17
N THR A 230 -4.72 -15.50 11.68
CA THR A 230 -6.11 -15.78 11.24
C THR A 230 -6.90 -14.56 10.83
N GLU A 231 -6.33 -13.36 10.97
CA GLU A 231 -7.06 -12.14 10.62
C GLU A 231 -7.06 -11.91 9.12
N VAL A 232 -8.25 -11.73 8.57
CA VAL A 232 -8.52 -11.44 7.15
C VAL A 232 -9.53 -10.30 7.10
N TRP A 233 -9.25 -9.29 6.29
CA TRP A 233 -10.13 -8.15 6.10
C TRP A 233 -10.58 -8.04 4.65
N ASP A 234 -11.85 -7.68 4.46
CA ASP A 234 -12.44 -7.40 3.15
C ASP A 234 -11.81 -6.12 2.56
N SER A 235 -11.16 -6.25 1.41
CA SER A 235 -10.45 -5.14 0.75
C SER A 235 -11.38 -4.07 0.22
N GLU A 236 -12.56 -4.45 -0.31
CA GLU A 236 -13.53 -3.51 -0.83
C GLU A 236 -14.13 -2.65 0.29
N ALA A 237 -14.49 -3.29 1.41
CA ALA A 237 -14.97 -2.59 2.61
C ALA A 237 -13.87 -1.71 3.21
N THR A 238 -12.63 -2.18 3.18
CA THR A 238 -11.45 -1.42 3.65
C THR A 238 -11.23 -0.15 2.83
N ILE A 239 -11.35 -0.20 1.51
CA ILE A 239 -11.22 0.98 0.64
C ILE A 239 -12.24 2.04 1.04
N THR A 240 -13.52 1.65 1.14
CA THR A 240 -14.59 2.58 1.52
C THR A 240 -14.34 3.17 2.91
N ARG A 241 -13.94 2.35 3.88
CA ARG A 241 -13.63 2.79 5.24
C ARG A 241 -12.46 3.78 5.28
N GLN A 242 -11.41 3.54 4.52
CA GLN A 242 -10.25 4.43 4.49
C GLN A 242 -10.54 5.74 3.74
N LEU A 243 -11.36 5.71 2.69
CA LEU A 243 -11.86 6.94 2.05
C LEU A 243 -12.70 7.76 3.03
N GLN A 244 -13.55 7.10 3.83
CA GLN A 244 -14.34 7.77 4.86
C GLN A 244 -13.44 8.38 5.94
N LYS A 245 -12.36 7.70 6.38
CA LYS A 245 -11.37 8.28 7.29
C LYS A 245 -10.73 9.55 6.72
N LEU A 246 -10.42 9.60 5.42
CA LEU A 246 -9.88 10.80 4.79
C LEU A 246 -10.91 11.96 4.83
N ARG A 247 -12.19 11.66 4.58
CA ARG A 247 -13.29 12.64 4.67
C ARG A 247 -13.51 13.13 6.10
N ASP A 248 -13.60 12.23 7.07
CA ASP A 248 -13.80 12.54 8.49
C ASP A 248 -12.68 13.41 9.05
N ASN A 249 -11.45 13.22 8.57
CA ASN A 249 -10.29 14.02 8.92
C ASN A 249 -10.14 15.28 8.04
N LYS A 250 -11.13 15.57 7.19
CA LYS A 250 -11.15 16.75 6.31
C LYS A 250 -9.93 16.84 5.37
N ILE A 251 -9.46 15.72 4.89
CA ILE A 251 -8.42 15.67 3.85
C ILE A 251 -9.05 15.80 2.46
N ILE A 252 -10.24 15.25 2.28
CA ILE A 252 -11.07 15.36 1.08
C ILE A 252 -12.50 15.78 1.47
N PRO A 253 -13.28 16.34 0.54
CA PRO A 253 -14.70 16.69 0.74
C PRO A 253 -15.59 15.51 1.05
#